data_f07591270b56a320af506ede325ef41c
#
_entry.id   f07591270b56a320af506ede325ef41c
#
_cell.length_a   1.000
_cell.length_b   1.000
_cell.length_c   1.000
_cell.angle_alpha   90.00
_cell.angle_beta   90.00
_cell.angle_gamma   90.00
#
_symmetry.space_group_name_H-M   'P 1'
#
loop_
_entity.id
_entity.type
_entity.pdbx_description
1 polymer ?
#
loop_
_entity_poly.entity_id
_entity_poly.type
_entity_poly.pdbx_seq_one_letter_code
_entity_poly.pdbx_strand_id
1 'polypeptide(L)'
;MQSYSYSDEDELIRLLLKRQAELNALLEITQAINKNASTLVLVDMLEVIMKDYLHVGKFRFITEVDNKFRCISYYGGEFEQHRVLVQCCKGLGKFKGPVAVNLHENDILKKYDYFIPVFQKNKMLAFALIGDFKTTPQMMGNDLNFIQTLTNVIMVALENKKLFKKRIEAERFQREMELAGDVQQMLIPITIYNEHGIDVAARYLPHQNIGGDYYDFIRLNEHEFLWCIADVSGKGVSAALLMASLQASLRAWASVEDNLTTIIEKLNDVIIKTTKGEKFITMFLGKFNQQTRMLTYINAGHNPSVVYNNGTITELKLGTTIIGVLDQLPFINTGEMHLHEPFMIFNYTDGLIDYDEESPDWNETKLGEFVKVNGKLRPDQFNNKILDHVNRVVFGKPIDDVTLLTISCK
;
A
#
# COMPACT_ATOMS: atom_id res chain seq x y z
N MET A 1 -6.39 -6.13 -76.26
CA MET A 1 -5.10 -5.70 -75.69
C MET A 1 -5.34 -4.34 -75.06
N GLN A 2 -5.53 -4.31 -73.72
CA GLN A 2 -5.69 -3.02 -72.99
C GLN A 2 -4.32 -2.36 -72.87
N SER A 3 -4.20 -1.18 -73.46
CA SER A 3 -3.06 -0.31 -73.26
C SER A 3 -3.09 0.22 -71.84
N TYR A 4 -2.38 -0.38 -70.93
CA TYR A 4 -2.00 0.27 -69.68
C TYR A 4 -1.15 1.50 -70.06
N SER A 5 -1.62 2.68 -69.63
CA SER A 5 -0.93 3.89 -69.93
C SER A 5 0.33 3.98 -69.05
N TYR A 6 1.43 4.58 -69.55
CA TYR A 6 2.68 4.82 -68.78
C TYR A 6 2.41 5.58 -67.45
N SER A 7 1.29 6.31 -67.38
CA SER A 7 0.87 7.02 -66.17
C SER A 7 0.43 6.11 -65.00
N ASP A 8 -0.15 4.91 -65.32
CA ASP A 8 -0.67 3.98 -64.29
C ASP A 8 0.46 3.19 -63.66
N GLU A 9 1.52 2.87 -64.39
CA GLU A 9 2.70 2.19 -63.84
C GLU A 9 3.51 3.12 -62.94
N ASP A 10 3.67 4.37 -63.29
CA ASP A 10 4.38 5.38 -62.46
C ASP A 10 3.60 5.67 -61.15
N GLU A 11 2.27 5.71 -61.21
CA GLU A 11 1.43 5.88 -60.00
C GLU A 11 1.51 4.65 -59.08
N LEU A 12 1.52 3.45 -59.61
CA LEU A 12 1.67 2.22 -58.85
C LEU A 12 3.06 2.13 -58.16
N ILE A 13 4.12 2.49 -58.91
CA ILE A 13 5.49 2.54 -58.37
C ILE A 13 5.57 3.53 -57.19
N ARG A 14 5.03 4.74 -57.35
CA ARG A 14 4.99 5.75 -56.26
C ARG A 14 4.25 5.24 -55.05
N LEU A 15 3.10 4.56 -55.21
CA LEU A 15 2.33 3.96 -54.13
C LEU A 15 3.12 2.89 -53.40
N LEU A 16 3.81 2.00 -54.12
CA LEU A 16 4.66 0.95 -53.54
C LEU A 16 5.83 1.52 -52.74
N LEU A 17 6.53 2.49 -53.29
CA LEU A 17 7.63 3.19 -52.60
C LEU A 17 7.16 3.87 -51.31
N LYS A 18 5.99 4.50 -51.33
CA LYS A 18 5.38 5.13 -50.14
C LYS A 18 5.06 4.08 -49.09
N ARG A 19 4.45 2.95 -49.49
CA ARG A 19 4.15 1.85 -48.54
C ARG A 19 5.39 1.24 -47.92
N GLN A 20 6.43 1.07 -48.69
CA GLN A 20 7.69 0.56 -48.18
C GLN A 20 8.30 1.51 -47.13
N ALA A 21 8.23 2.80 -47.41
CA ALA A 21 8.73 3.81 -46.46
C ALA A 21 7.87 3.90 -45.18
N GLU A 22 6.54 3.75 -45.27
CA GLU A 22 5.65 3.63 -44.10
C GLU A 22 6.02 2.43 -43.22
N LEU A 23 6.27 1.27 -43.83
CA LEU A 23 6.70 0.06 -43.13
C LEU A 23 8.07 0.26 -42.45
N ASN A 24 9.02 0.88 -43.13
CA ASN A 24 10.34 1.18 -42.58
C ASN A 24 10.22 2.14 -41.36
N ALA A 25 9.39 3.17 -41.45
CA ALA A 25 9.16 4.09 -40.33
C ALA A 25 8.56 3.38 -39.11
N LEU A 26 7.57 2.47 -39.31
CA LEU A 26 7.04 1.64 -38.21
C LEU A 26 8.08 0.70 -37.64
N LEU A 27 8.94 0.11 -38.49
CA LEU A 27 10.02 -0.76 -38.06
C LEU A 27 11.04 -0.01 -37.19
N GLU A 28 11.46 1.18 -37.61
CA GLU A 28 12.39 2.02 -36.86
C GLU A 28 11.83 2.41 -35.49
N ILE A 29 10.56 2.83 -35.41
CA ILE A 29 9.89 3.12 -34.15
C ILE A 29 9.82 1.88 -33.26
N THR A 30 9.44 0.73 -33.83
CA THR A 30 9.36 -0.54 -33.10
C THR A 30 10.72 -0.96 -32.55
N GLN A 31 11.79 -0.78 -33.36
CA GLN A 31 13.15 -1.03 -32.89
C GLN A 31 13.58 -0.07 -31.78
N ALA A 32 13.21 1.21 -31.87
CA ALA A 32 13.48 2.19 -30.83
C ALA A 32 12.73 1.84 -29.51
N ILE A 33 11.47 1.39 -29.61
CA ILE A 33 10.69 0.92 -28.47
C ILE A 33 11.37 -0.30 -27.82
N ASN A 34 11.79 -1.29 -28.62
CA ASN A 34 12.46 -2.50 -28.14
C ASN A 34 13.84 -2.22 -27.51
N LYS A 35 14.54 -1.20 -27.98
CA LYS A 35 15.79 -0.69 -27.39
C LYS A 35 15.55 0.21 -26.18
N ASN A 36 14.32 0.33 -25.72
CA ASN A 36 13.92 1.16 -24.60
C ASN A 36 14.28 2.66 -24.75
N ALA A 37 14.20 3.18 -25.98
CA ALA A 37 14.47 4.60 -26.27
C ALA A 37 13.66 5.52 -25.35
N SER A 38 14.18 6.70 -25.00
CA SER A 38 13.48 7.64 -24.10
C SER A 38 12.16 8.13 -24.69
N THR A 39 11.26 8.63 -23.84
CA THR A 39 10.00 9.25 -24.28
C THR A 39 10.26 10.37 -25.27
N LEU A 40 11.29 11.17 -25.02
CA LEU A 40 11.67 12.28 -25.89
C LEU A 40 12.03 11.77 -27.30
N VAL A 41 12.90 10.76 -27.39
CA VAL A 41 13.30 10.16 -28.68
C VAL A 41 12.11 9.62 -29.47
N LEU A 42 11.16 8.94 -28.80
CA LEU A 42 9.97 8.41 -29.48
C LEU A 42 9.05 9.54 -30.00
N VAL A 43 8.95 10.63 -29.27
CA VAL A 43 8.18 11.80 -29.68
C VAL A 43 8.87 12.55 -30.81
N ASP A 44 10.20 12.72 -30.75
CA ASP A 44 11.00 13.34 -31.82
C ASP A 44 10.89 12.52 -33.13
N MET A 45 10.95 11.19 -33.05
CA MET A 45 10.74 10.30 -34.21
C MET A 45 9.35 10.50 -34.82
N LEU A 46 8.30 10.63 -33.96
CA LEU A 46 6.95 10.92 -34.44
C LEU A 46 6.91 12.26 -35.18
N GLU A 47 7.52 13.32 -34.63
CA GLU A 47 7.57 14.64 -35.27
C GLU A 47 8.26 14.59 -36.64
N VAL A 48 9.40 13.93 -36.74
CA VAL A 48 10.14 13.79 -38.01
C VAL A 48 9.25 13.07 -39.05
N ILE A 49 8.59 11.98 -38.68
CA ILE A 49 7.74 11.25 -39.63
C ILE A 49 6.55 12.12 -40.05
N MET A 50 5.90 12.80 -39.10
CA MET A 50 4.78 13.68 -39.45
C MET A 50 5.18 14.83 -40.36
N LYS A 51 6.31 15.48 -40.07
CA LYS A 51 6.75 16.67 -40.78
C LYS A 51 7.37 16.34 -42.11
N ASP A 52 8.40 15.49 -42.11
CA ASP A 52 9.28 15.31 -43.29
C ASP A 52 8.75 14.22 -44.21
N TYR A 53 8.06 13.22 -43.67
CA TYR A 53 7.57 12.11 -44.46
C TYR A 53 6.10 12.27 -44.90
N LEU A 54 5.23 12.67 -43.96
CA LEU A 54 3.80 12.84 -44.23
C LEU A 54 3.40 14.27 -44.65
N HIS A 55 4.34 15.17 -44.64
CA HIS A 55 4.16 16.58 -45.03
C HIS A 55 3.01 17.27 -44.28
N VAL A 56 2.86 16.97 -42.98
CA VAL A 56 1.94 17.63 -42.08
C VAL A 56 2.56 18.98 -41.68
N GLY A 57 1.92 20.11 -42.04
CA GLY A 57 2.44 21.42 -41.73
C GLY A 57 2.22 21.90 -40.31
N LYS A 58 1.16 21.41 -39.65
CA LYS A 58 0.82 21.70 -38.25
C LYS A 58 0.53 20.42 -37.50
N PHE A 59 1.11 20.28 -36.31
CA PHE A 59 0.93 19.10 -35.47
C PHE A 59 0.79 19.47 -34.01
N ARG A 60 -0.14 18.82 -33.31
CA ARG A 60 -0.29 18.86 -31.86
C ARG A 60 -0.58 17.45 -31.39
N PHE A 61 0.26 16.92 -30.51
CA PHE A 61 0.02 15.61 -29.89
C PHE A 61 -0.24 15.79 -28.40
N ILE A 62 -1.45 15.48 -27.98
CA ILE A 62 -1.97 15.74 -26.65
C ILE A 62 -2.32 14.43 -25.98
N THR A 63 -1.72 14.17 -24.81
CA THR A 63 -1.88 12.92 -24.05
C THR A 63 -2.40 13.18 -22.65
N GLU A 64 -3.07 12.19 -22.07
CA GLU A 64 -3.49 12.22 -20.67
C GLU A 64 -2.29 11.91 -19.74
N VAL A 65 -1.93 12.87 -18.89
CA VAL A 65 -0.93 12.73 -17.84
C VAL A 65 -1.59 13.13 -16.52
N ASP A 66 -1.63 12.21 -15.56
CA ASP A 66 -2.22 12.41 -14.23
C ASP A 66 -3.65 12.97 -14.28
N ASN A 67 -4.51 12.33 -15.07
CA ASN A 67 -5.90 12.70 -15.33
C ASN A 67 -6.08 14.11 -15.95
N LYS A 68 -5.02 14.69 -16.53
CA LYS A 68 -5.06 15.96 -17.25
C LYS A 68 -4.41 15.78 -18.62
N PHE A 69 -5.03 16.34 -19.64
CA PHE A 69 -4.45 16.35 -20.97
C PHE A 69 -3.35 17.41 -21.07
N ARG A 70 -2.19 17.03 -21.63
CA ARG A 70 -1.03 17.91 -21.88
C ARG A 70 -0.52 17.70 -23.30
N CYS A 71 -0.10 18.78 -23.95
CA CYS A 71 0.59 18.70 -25.23
C CYS A 71 2.03 18.27 -25.00
N ILE A 72 2.42 17.14 -25.59
CA ILE A 72 3.79 16.58 -25.49
C ILE A 72 4.62 16.81 -26.74
N SER A 73 4.00 17.18 -27.87
CA SER A 73 4.65 17.53 -29.13
C SER A 73 3.83 18.55 -29.88
N TYR A 74 4.49 19.57 -30.44
CA TYR A 74 3.84 20.55 -31.29
C TYR A 74 4.86 21.20 -32.26
N TYR A 75 4.42 21.45 -33.47
CA TYR A 75 5.11 22.32 -34.44
C TYR A 75 4.10 22.95 -35.41
N GLY A 76 4.53 23.99 -36.12
CA GLY A 76 3.71 24.72 -37.09
C GLY A 76 2.57 25.53 -36.47
N GLY A 77 2.26 26.68 -37.07
CA GLY A 77 1.22 27.58 -36.63
C GLY A 77 1.49 28.32 -35.33
N GLU A 78 0.50 29.12 -34.88
CA GLU A 78 0.55 29.83 -33.60
C GLU A 78 0.39 28.86 -32.42
N PHE A 79 1.01 29.19 -31.29
CA PHE A 79 0.89 28.40 -30.07
C PHE A 79 -0.47 28.63 -29.41
N GLU A 80 -1.32 27.63 -29.41
CA GLU A 80 -2.55 27.61 -28.61
C GLU A 80 -2.33 26.93 -27.27
N GLN A 81 -2.92 27.51 -26.21
CA GLN A 81 -2.84 26.87 -24.90
C GLN A 81 -3.53 25.50 -24.95
N HIS A 82 -2.83 24.43 -24.56
CA HIS A 82 -3.35 23.05 -24.58
C HIS A 82 -4.70 22.87 -23.87
N ARG A 83 -5.00 23.65 -22.80
CA ARG A 83 -6.27 23.62 -22.09
C ARG A 83 -7.45 24.04 -22.99
N VAL A 84 -7.23 25.02 -23.84
CA VAL A 84 -8.24 25.50 -24.80
C VAL A 84 -8.48 24.43 -25.87
N LEU A 85 -7.43 23.86 -26.44
CA LEU A 85 -7.54 22.77 -27.42
C LEU A 85 -8.29 21.57 -26.85
N VAL A 86 -7.99 21.15 -25.62
CA VAL A 86 -8.68 20.04 -24.95
C VAL A 86 -10.17 20.36 -24.79
N GLN A 87 -10.51 21.59 -24.42
CA GLN A 87 -11.90 22.00 -24.26
C GLN A 87 -12.66 21.98 -25.59
N CYS A 88 -12.04 22.46 -26.67
CA CYS A 88 -12.62 22.43 -28.01
C CYS A 88 -12.84 20.98 -28.50
N CYS A 89 -11.97 20.05 -28.14
CA CYS A 89 -12.02 18.64 -28.59
C CYS A 89 -12.95 17.75 -27.75
N LYS A 90 -13.57 18.24 -26.65
CA LYS A 90 -14.40 17.41 -25.75
C LYS A 90 -15.53 16.64 -26.48
N GLY A 91 -16.17 17.26 -27.47
CA GLY A 91 -17.23 16.63 -28.27
C GLY A 91 -16.72 15.59 -29.28
N LEU A 92 -15.45 15.62 -29.63
CA LEU A 92 -14.84 14.74 -30.63
C LEU A 92 -14.37 13.38 -30.04
N GLY A 93 -14.27 13.27 -28.73
CA GLY A 93 -13.87 12.03 -28.05
C GLY A 93 -14.83 10.84 -28.22
N LYS A 94 -15.99 11.01 -28.84
CA LYS A 94 -16.93 9.94 -29.20
C LYS A 94 -16.53 9.18 -30.47
N PHE A 95 -15.71 9.78 -31.32
CA PHE A 95 -15.28 9.18 -32.58
C PHE A 95 -14.06 8.32 -32.37
N LYS A 96 -14.04 7.13 -32.95
CA LYS A 96 -12.92 6.17 -32.83
C LYS A 96 -11.89 6.28 -33.97
N GLY A 97 -12.21 6.99 -35.03
CA GLY A 97 -11.35 7.22 -36.19
C GLY A 97 -11.05 8.70 -36.43
N PRO A 98 -10.23 9.02 -37.43
CA PRO A 98 -9.94 10.38 -37.83
C PRO A 98 -11.22 11.14 -38.20
N VAL A 99 -11.32 12.40 -37.78
CA VAL A 99 -12.47 13.28 -38.03
C VAL A 99 -11.98 14.59 -38.65
N ALA A 100 -12.58 14.99 -39.77
CA ALA A 100 -12.29 16.30 -40.37
C ALA A 100 -12.83 17.43 -39.47
N VAL A 101 -12.00 18.42 -39.18
CA VAL A 101 -12.35 19.54 -38.30
C VAL A 101 -12.21 20.91 -38.95
N ASN A 102 -11.77 20.98 -40.19
CA ASN A 102 -11.64 22.23 -40.97
C ASN A 102 -12.96 22.97 -41.22
N LEU A 103 -14.12 22.29 -41.14
CA LEU A 103 -15.47 22.84 -41.23
C LEU A 103 -16.18 22.94 -39.88
N HIS A 104 -15.47 22.70 -38.77
CA HIS A 104 -16.05 22.76 -37.42
C HIS A 104 -16.47 24.21 -37.08
N GLU A 105 -17.51 24.41 -36.26
CA GLU A 105 -17.96 25.74 -35.84
C GLU A 105 -16.92 26.50 -34.98
N ASN A 106 -16.05 25.79 -34.30
CA ASN A 106 -15.04 26.36 -33.42
C ASN A 106 -13.84 26.89 -34.23
N ASP A 107 -13.53 28.19 -34.12
CA ASP A 107 -12.49 28.89 -34.89
C ASP A 107 -11.05 28.34 -34.63
N ILE A 108 -10.82 27.74 -33.49
CA ILE A 108 -9.52 27.13 -33.18
C ILE A 108 -9.36 25.81 -33.94
N LEU A 109 -10.42 24.99 -33.95
CA LEU A 109 -10.41 23.71 -34.66
C LEU A 109 -10.35 23.87 -36.18
N LYS A 110 -10.95 24.95 -36.74
CA LYS A 110 -10.84 25.29 -38.17
C LYS A 110 -9.40 25.47 -38.66
N LYS A 111 -8.46 25.76 -37.76
CA LYS A 111 -7.02 25.90 -38.10
C LYS A 111 -6.37 24.57 -38.40
N TYR A 112 -7.05 23.45 -38.17
CA TYR A 112 -6.59 22.07 -38.37
C TYR A 112 -7.48 21.36 -39.40
N ASP A 113 -6.92 20.35 -40.06
CA ASP A 113 -7.64 19.54 -41.05
C ASP A 113 -8.33 18.35 -40.39
N TYR A 114 -7.62 17.66 -39.51
CA TYR A 114 -8.11 16.44 -38.86
C TYR A 114 -7.82 16.39 -37.36
N PHE A 115 -8.78 15.80 -36.63
CA PHE A 115 -8.62 15.29 -35.28
C PHE A 115 -8.45 13.77 -35.34
N ILE A 116 -7.41 13.23 -34.71
CA ILE A 116 -7.09 11.80 -34.74
C ILE A 116 -7.05 11.31 -33.30
N PRO A 117 -8.09 10.58 -32.84
CA PRO A 117 -8.12 10.04 -31.48
C PRO A 117 -7.27 8.80 -31.34
N VAL A 118 -6.70 8.62 -30.15
CA VAL A 118 -5.93 7.45 -29.74
C VAL A 118 -6.61 6.80 -28.54
N PHE A 119 -7.09 5.58 -28.73
CA PHE A 119 -7.84 4.84 -27.72
C PHE A 119 -7.06 3.62 -27.20
N GLN A 120 -7.25 3.36 -25.91
CA GLN A 120 -6.94 2.06 -25.32
C GLN A 120 -8.23 1.49 -24.72
N LYS A 121 -8.68 0.34 -25.23
CA LYS A 121 -9.99 -0.21 -24.93
C LYS A 121 -11.10 0.82 -25.28
N ASN A 122 -11.79 1.37 -24.28
CA ASN A 122 -12.85 2.36 -24.45
C ASN A 122 -12.48 3.76 -23.92
N LYS A 123 -11.22 3.96 -23.49
CA LYS A 123 -10.76 5.24 -22.97
C LYS A 123 -9.86 5.93 -23.98
N MET A 124 -10.13 7.21 -24.30
CA MET A 124 -9.23 8.03 -25.10
C MET A 124 -8.03 8.46 -24.21
N LEU A 125 -6.85 8.01 -24.58
CA LEU A 125 -5.59 8.33 -23.86
C LEU A 125 -4.88 9.54 -24.46
N ALA A 126 -5.04 9.77 -25.75
CA ALA A 126 -4.42 10.86 -26.47
C ALA A 126 -5.23 11.24 -27.70
N PHE A 127 -4.87 12.36 -28.30
CA PHE A 127 -5.31 12.72 -29.62
C PHE A 127 -4.27 13.56 -30.33
N ALA A 128 -4.27 13.49 -31.66
CA ALA A 128 -3.48 14.38 -32.49
C ALA A 128 -4.40 15.34 -33.26
N LEU A 129 -3.94 16.59 -33.42
CA LEU A 129 -4.50 17.56 -34.37
C LEU A 129 -3.45 17.77 -35.45
N ILE A 130 -3.86 17.61 -36.70
CA ILE A 130 -3.00 17.85 -37.87
C ILE A 130 -3.64 18.93 -38.74
N GLY A 131 -2.80 19.77 -39.32
CA GLY A 131 -3.22 20.83 -40.24
C GLY A 131 -2.16 21.09 -41.30
N ASP A 132 -2.56 21.83 -42.35
CA ASP A 132 -1.79 22.04 -43.57
C ASP A 132 -1.27 20.71 -44.16
N PHE A 133 -2.18 19.69 -44.16
CA PHE A 133 -1.87 18.33 -44.58
C PHE A 133 -1.96 18.19 -46.09
N LYS A 134 -0.79 17.95 -46.71
CA LYS A 134 -0.67 17.84 -48.18
C LYS A 134 -0.66 16.39 -48.62
N THR A 135 -1.77 15.89 -49.13
CA THR A 135 -1.89 14.54 -49.70
C THR A 135 -2.90 14.55 -50.87
N THR A 136 -2.86 13.52 -51.69
CA THR A 136 -3.85 13.37 -52.77
C THR A 136 -5.13 12.73 -52.25
N PRO A 137 -6.28 13.02 -52.89
CA PRO A 137 -7.59 12.45 -52.47
C PRO A 137 -7.57 10.91 -52.40
N GLN A 138 -6.84 10.26 -53.33
CA GLN A 138 -6.70 8.80 -53.41
C GLN A 138 -5.91 8.22 -52.23
N MET A 139 -4.95 8.98 -51.68
CA MET A 139 -4.10 8.53 -50.57
C MET A 139 -4.62 8.97 -49.21
N MET A 140 -5.52 9.92 -49.13
CA MET A 140 -6.01 10.55 -47.90
C MET A 140 -6.37 9.53 -46.79
N GLY A 141 -7.25 8.57 -47.12
CA GLY A 141 -7.68 7.56 -46.14
C GLY A 141 -6.55 6.67 -45.62
N ASN A 142 -5.60 6.34 -46.50
CA ASN A 142 -4.43 5.53 -46.16
C ASN A 142 -3.48 6.28 -45.23
N ASP A 143 -3.20 7.55 -45.54
CA ASP A 143 -2.32 8.41 -44.75
C ASP A 143 -2.90 8.66 -43.36
N LEU A 144 -4.20 8.94 -43.26
CA LEU A 144 -4.88 9.11 -41.97
C LEU A 144 -4.84 7.82 -41.12
N ASN A 145 -5.04 6.65 -41.74
CA ASN A 145 -4.91 5.37 -41.05
C ASN A 145 -3.48 5.12 -40.58
N PHE A 146 -2.48 5.47 -41.39
CA PHE A 146 -1.08 5.37 -41.00
C PHE A 146 -0.75 6.30 -39.83
N ILE A 147 -1.18 7.56 -39.85
CA ILE A 147 -1.02 8.51 -38.74
C ILE A 147 -1.68 7.97 -37.46
N GLN A 148 -2.89 7.43 -37.57
CA GLN A 148 -3.58 6.84 -36.42
C GLN A 148 -2.83 5.62 -35.88
N THR A 149 -2.32 4.75 -36.73
CA THR A 149 -1.53 3.59 -36.35
C THR A 149 -0.25 4.02 -35.63
N LEU A 150 0.47 4.98 -36.22
CA LEU A 150 1.71 5.51 -35.67
C LEU A 150 1.52 6.14 -34.29
N THR A 151 0.51 7.00 -34.15
CA THR A 151 0.17 7.64 -32.87
C THR A 151 -0.28 6.62 -31.82
N ASN A 152 -1.02 5.56 -32.23
CA ASN A 152 -1.39 4.46 -31.35
C ASN A 152 -0.16 3.68 -30.86
N VAL A 153 0.77 3.30 -31.76
CA VAL A 153 1.98 2.55 -31.41
C VAL A 153 2.83 3.36 -30.41
N ILE A 154 3.03 4.64 -30.68
CA ILE A 154 3.79 5.52 -29.78
C ILE A 154 3.07 5.66 -28.43
N MET A 155 1.75 5.88 -28.43
CA MET A 155 1.00 6.03 -27.18
C MET A 155 1.06 4.77 -26.32
N VAL A 156 0.91 3.58 -26.92
CA VAL A 156 1.04 2.30 -26.21
C VAL A 156 2.44 2.16 -25.61
N ALA A 157 3.48 2.55 -26.35
CA ALA A 157 4.86 2.51 -25.84
C ALA A 157 5.06 3.47 -24.67
N LEU A 158 4.55 4.69 -24.73
CA LEU A 158 4.62 5.67 -23.65
C LEU A 158 3.89 5.19 -22.40
N GLU A 159 2.70 4.62 -22.55
CA GLU A 159 1.91 4.10 -21.43
C GLU A 159 2.58 2.87 -20.78
N ASN A 160 3.11 1.96 -21.59
CA ASN A 160 3.89 0.81 -21.08
C ASN A 160 5.11 1.26 -20.27
N LYS A 161 5.85 2.29 -20.72
CA LYS A 161 6.98 2.86 -19.97
C LYS A 161 6.53 3.46 -18.63
N LYS A 162 5.41 4.19 -18.61
CA LYS A 162 4.84 4.75 -17.40
C LYS A 162 4.43 3.66 -16.39
N LEU A 163 3.77 2.60 -16.88
CA LEU A 163 3.38 1.46 -16.06
C LEU A 163 4.60 0.71 -15.51
N PHE A 164 5.61 0.49 -16.35
CA PHE A 164 6.86 -0.16 -15.94
C PHE A 164 7.61 0.63 -14.85
N LYS A 165 7.70 1.97 -15.01
CA LYS A 165 8.29 2.84 -14.00
C LYS A 165 7.54 2.75 -12.67
N LYS A 166 6.21 2.84 -12.70
CA LYS A 166 5.37 2.70 -11.50
C LYS A 166 5.55 1.35 -10.82
N ARG A 167 5.70 0.28 -11.61
CA ARG A 167 5.92 -1.07 -11.07
C ARG A 167 7.27 -1.17 -10.36
N ILE A 168 8.35 -0.65 -10.94
CA ILE A 168 9.67 -0.63 -10.29
C ILE A 168 9.64 0.17 -8.98
N GLU A 169 8.97 1.34 -8.97
CA GLU A 169 8.82 2.15 -7.77
C GLU A 169 8.04 1.40 -6.68
N ALA A 170 6.96 0.70 -7.04
CA ALA A 170 6.19 -0.13 -6.11
C ALA A 170 7.00 -1.32 -5.58
N GLU A 171 7.78 -2.01 -6.44
CA GLU A 171 8.65 -3.12 -6.05
C GLU A 171 9.79 -2.66 -5.11
N ARG A 172 10.35 -1.47 -5.34
CA ARG A 172 11.34 -0.88 -4.43
C ARG A 172 10.73 -0.55 -3.07
N PHE A 173 9.58 0.11 -3.08
CA PHE A 173 8.87 0.43 -1.83
C PHE A 173 8.53 -0.82 -1.03
N GLN A 174 8.06 -1.88 -1.71
CA GLN A 174 7.76 -3.17 -1.08
C GLN A 174 8.99 -3.78 -0.41
N ARG A 175 10.16 -3.77 -1.08
CA ARG A 175 11.41 -4.26 -0.49
C ARG A 175 11.88 -3.44 0.70
N GLU A 176 11.74 -2.12 0.65
CA GLU A 176 12.08 -1.24 1.79
C GLU A 176 11.18 -1.55 2.99
N MET A 177 9.89 -1.87 2.76
CA MET A 177 8.97 -2.30 3.80
C MET A 177 9.34 -3.66 4.39
N GLU A 178 9.73 -4.63 3.57
CA GLU A 178 10.20 -5.94 4.02
C GLU A 178 11.44 -5.80 4.93
N LEU A 179 12.44 -5.03 4.48
CA LEU A 179 13.64 -4.77 5.29
C LEU A 179 13.33 -4.06 6.61
N ALA A 180 12.41 -3.10 6.61
CA ALA A 180 11.99 -2.42 7.83
C ALA A 180 11.25 -3.38 8.78
N GLY A 181 10.44 -4.32 8.26
CA GLY A 181 9.81 -5.40 9.01
C GLY A 181 10.83 -6.34 9.66
N ASP A 182 11.86 -6.74 8.93
CA ASP A 182 12.94 -7.57 9.46
C ASP A 182 13.66 -6.88 10.64
N VAL A 183 13.94 -5.58 10.51
CA VAL A 183 14.53 -4.79 11.60
C VAL A 183 13.59 -4.68 12.80
N GLN A 184 12.29 -4.46 12.55
CA GLN A 184 11.30 -4.42 13.61
C GLN A 184 11.20 -5.73 14.37
N GLN A 185 11.22 -6.87 13.67
CA GLN A 185 11.20 -8.20 14.31
C GLN A 185 12.39 -8.41 15.24
N MET A 186 13.56 -7.80 14.97
CA MET A 186 14.71 -7.86 15.88
C MET A 186 14.48 -7.09 17.21
N LEU A 187 13.54 -6.15 17.24
CA LEU A 187 13.17 -5.40 18.45
C LEU A 187 12.20 -6.19 19.34
N ILE A 188 11.45 -7.13 18.76
CA ILE A 188 10.52 -7.98 19.49
C ILE A 188 11.30 -9.18 20.06
N PRO A 189 11.20 -9.46 21.37
CA PRO A 189 11.98 -10.54 21.96
C PRO A 189 11.58 -11.90 21.40
N ILE A 190 12.57 -12.76 21.15
CA ILE A 190 12.32 -14.17 20.79
C ILE A 190 11.93 -14.89 22.09
N THR A 191 10.65 -15.21 22.23
CA THR A 191 10.12 -15.59 23.51
C THR A 191 9.76 -17.06 23.58
N ILE A 192 10.71 -17.85 24.02
CA ILE A 192 10.44 -19.04 24.84
C ILE A 192 11.32 -18.90 26.07
N TYR A 193 10.71 -18.52 27.19
CA TYR A 193 11.38 -18.51 28.49
C TYR A 193 10.82 -19.68 29.29
N ASN A 194 11.73 -20.53 29.77
CA ASN A 194 11.39 -21.70 30.61
C ASN A 194 12.46 -21.85 31.67
N GLU A 195 12.40 -21.03 32.69
CA GLU A 195 13.33 -21.08 33.82
C GLU A 195 12.59 -20.77 35.12
N HIS A 196 13.12 -21.24 36.22
CA HIS A 196 12.62 -20.97 37.57
C HIS A 196 11.12 -21.26 37.80
N GLY A 197 10.56 -22.24 37.05
CA GLY A 197 9.15 -22.63 37.18
C GLY A 197 8.18 -21.73 36.40
N ILE A 198 8.66 -20.75 35.66
CA ILE A 198 7.87 -19.91 34.74
C ILE A 198 8.13 -20.34 33.31
N ASP A 199 7.04 -20.64 32.59
CA ASP A 199 7.03 -20.89 31.16
C ASP A 199 6.37 -19.71 30.45
N VAL A 200 7.03 -19.13 29.44
CA VAL A 200 6.50 -18.04 28.62
C VAL A 200 6.57 -18.41 27.15
N ALA A 201 5.51 -18.18 26.42
CA ALA A 201 5.50 -18.28 24.95
C ALA A 201 4.71 -17.13 24.33
N ALA A 202 5.23 -16.64 23.21
CA ALA A 202 4.55 -15.63 22.42
C ALA A 202 4.38 -16.07 20.96
N ARG A 203 3.40 -15.48 20.29
CA ARG A 203 3.20 -15.55 18.84
C ARG A 203 2.87 -14.16 18.34
N TYR A 204 3.53 -13.76 17.27
CA TYR A 204 3.27 -12.50 16.55
C TYR A 204 3.03 -12.81 15.08
N LEU A 205 1.87 -12.44 14.60
CA LEU A 205 1.43 -12.63 13.21
C LEU A 205 1.04 -11.26 12.66
N PRO A 206 1.96 -10.56 11.99
CA PRO A 206 1.65 -9.25 11.44
C PRO A 206 0.66 -9.36 10.28
N HIS A 207 -0.31 -8.45 10.25
CA HIS A 207 -1.27 -8.34 9.13
C HIS A 207 -0.60 -7.87 7.84
N GLN A 208 0.41 -7.00 7.96
CA GLN A 208 1.26 -6.50 6.87
C GLN A 208 2.73 -6.81 7.19
N ASN A 209 3.64 -6.37 6.32
CA ASN A 209 5.08 -6.60 6.53
C ASN A 209 5.61 -5.95 7.81
N ILE A 210 4.94 -4.91 8.31
CA ILE A 210 5.30 -4.13 9.50
C ILE A 210 4.02 -3.90 10.29
N GLY A 211 4.04 -4.22 11.59
CA GLY A 211 2.89 -4.08 12.48
C GLY A 211 3.04 -3.00 13.55
N GLY A 212 1.96 -2.78 14.31
CA GLY A 212 1.91 -1.89 15.47
C GLY A 212 2.10 -2.58 16.80
N ASP A 213 1.82 -3.87 16.85
CA ASP A 213 1.84 -4.65 18.07
C ASP A 213 3.23 -4.79 18.69
N TYR A 214 3.25 -4.83 20.00
CA TYR A 214 4.45 -5.07 20.78
C TYR A 214 4.14 -5.95 21.98
N TYR A 215 5.08 -6.85 22.32
CA TYR A 215 5.11 -7.54 23.59
C TYR A 215 6.52 -7.61 24.10
N ASP A 216 6.66 -7.70 25.43
CA ASP A 216 7.94 -7.93 26.08
C ASP A 216 7.78 -8.75 27.35
N PHE A 217 8.85 -9.44 27.72
CA PHE A 217 8.99 -10.14 28.98
C PHE A 217 10.39 -9.86 29.56
N ILE A 218 10.42 -9.12 30.67
CA ILE A 218 11.64 -8.58 31.25
C ILE A 218 11.83 -9.17 32.64
N ARG A 219 12.95 -9.81 32.86
CA ARG A 219 13.35 -10.23 34.21
C ARG A 219 13.95 -9.03 34.94
N LEU A 220 13.30 -8.59 36.05
CA LEU A 220 13.77 -7.47 36.86
C LEU A 220 14.85 -7.92 37.84
N ASN A 221 14.64 -9.06 38.46
CA ASN A 221 15.59 -9.69 39.40
C ASN A 221 15.34 -11.21 39.48
N GLU A 222 15.88 -11.89 40.49
CA GLU A 222 15.75 -13.36 40.65
C GLU A 222 14.29 -13.83 40.83
N HIS A 223 13.41 -12.96 41.36
CA HIS A 223 12.04 -13.32 41.73
C HIS A 223 10.97 -12.50 41.07
N GLU A 224 11.33 -11.45 40.34
CA GLU A 224 10.35 -10.51 39.74
C GLU A 224 10.49 -10.45 38.24
N PHE A 225 9.35 -10.46 37.59
CA PHE A 225 9.17 -10.37 36.14
C PHE A 225 8.17 -9.27 35.80
N LEU A 226 8.50 -8.52 34.78
CA LEU A 226 7.64 -7.54 34.13
C LEU A 226 7.32 -8.00 32.73
N TRP A 227 6.09 -7.84 32.29
CA TRP A 227 5.74 -8.04 30.88
C TRP A 227 4.74 -7.02 30.43
N CYS A 228 4.68 -6.84 29.11
CA CYS A 228 3.64 -6.04 28.49
C CYS A 228 3.15 -6.70 27.22
N ILE A 229 1.94 -6.31 26.83
CA ILE A 229 1.40 -6.41 25.49
C ILE A 229 0.77 -5.07 25.14
N ALA A 230 0.97 -4.58 23.92
CA ALA A 230 0.54 -3.28 23.50
C ALA A 230 0.20 -3.28 22.02
N ASP A 231 -0.76 -2.44 21.64
CA ASP A 231 -1.09 -2.14 20.25
C ASP A 231 -1.02 -0.62 20.02
N VAL A 232 -0.31 -0.26 18.96
CA VAL A 232 -0.07 1.14 18.56
C VAL A 232 -1.06 1.54 17.48
N SER A 233 -1.81 2.60 17.73
CA SER A 233 -2.81 3.12 16.80
C SER A 233 -2.27 3.42 15.41
N GLY A 234 -2.95 2.88 14.37
CA GLY A 234 -2.59 3.02 12.96
C GLY A 234 -1.70 1.89 12.48
N LYS A 235 -1.30 1.91 11.21
CA LYS A 235 -0.60 0.80 10.55
C LYS A 235 0.66 1.26 9.82
N GLY A 236 1.52 0.29 9.52
CA GLY A 236 2.73 0.52 8.74
C GLY A 236 3.86 1.22 9.51
N VAL A 237 4.72 1.92 8.78
CA VAL A 237 5.99 2.47 9.31
C VAL A 237 5.80 3.39 10.53
N SER A 238 4.74 4.20 10.54
CA SER A 238 4.50 5.14 11.63
C SER A 238 4.17 4.42 12.95
N ALA A 239 3.41 3.33 12.89
CA ALA A 239 3.10 2.49 14.06
C ALA A 239 4.36 1.75 14.53
N ALA A 240 5.15 1.19 13.62
CA ALA A 240 6.40 0.50 13.92
C ALA A 240 7.44 1.41 14.60
N LEU A 241 7.60 2.64 14.14
CA LEU A 241 8.52 3.62 14.78
C LEU A 241 8.06 3.99 16.19
N LEU A 242 6.75 4.14 16.39
CA LEU A 242 6.20 4.41 17.71
C LEU A 242 6.33 3.21 18.63
N MET A 243 6.11 1.99 18.12
CA MET A 243 6.37 0.73 18.83
C MET A 243 7.86 0.65 19.29
N ALA A 244 8.81 0.95 18.40
CA ALA A 244 10.24 0.96 18.76
C ALA A 244 10.56 1.99 19.85
N SER A 245 9.91 3.16 19.81
CA SER A 245 10.01 4.18 20.87
C SER A 245 9.43 3.69 22.20
N LEU A 246 8.27 3.02 22.15
CA LEU A 246 7.66 2.38 23.32
C LEU A 246 8.58 1.33 23.92
N GLN A 247 9.11 0.42 23.11
CA GLN A 247 10.03 -0.65 23.52
C GLN A 247 11.27 -0.08 24.23
N ALA A 248 11.95 0.89 23.62
CA ALA A 248 13.14 1.51 24.20
C ALA A 248 12.82 2.21 25.53
N SER A 249 11.69 2.94 25.58
CA SER A 249 11.26 3.65 26.77
C SER A 249 10.85 2.71 27.91
N LEU A 250 10.08 1.66 27.61
CA LEU A 250 9.66 0.67 28.60
C LEU A 250 10.89 -0.02 29.23
N ARG A 251 11.83 -0.50 28.42
CA ARG A 251 13.03 -1.17 28.92
C ARG A 251 13.92 -0.23 29.74
N ALA A 252 14.03 1.03 29.35
CA ALA A 252 14.78 2.03 30.10
C ALA A 252 14.13 2.29 31.48
N TRP A 253 12.81 2.49 31.54
CA TRP A 253 12.12 2.74 32.80
C TRP A 253 12.05 1.49 33.67
N ALA A 254 11.79 0.31 33.11
CA ALA A 254 11.77 -0.96 33.86
C ALA A 254 13.11 -1.30 34.54
N SER A 255 14.22 -0.72 34.07
CA SER A 255 15.54 -0.93 34.69
C SER A 255 15.81 -0.07 35.93
N VAL A 256 15.05 0.99 36.16
CA VAL A 256 15.30 1.98 37.22
C VAL A 256 14.09 2.26 38.11
N GLU A 257 12.92 1.81 37.72
CA GLU A 257 11.66 2.12 38.41
C GLU A 257 10.85 0.84 38.66
N ASP A 258 10.44 0.65 39.90
CA ASP A 258 9.66 -0.53 40.33
C ASP A 258 8.14 -0.28 40.33
N ASN A 259 7.71 0.98 40.33
CA ASN A 259 6.31 1.37 40.42
C ASN A 259 5.68 1.43 39.02
N LEU A 260 4.70 0.54 38.77
CA LEU A 260 4.02 0.47 37.47
C LEU A 260 3.28 1.77 37.11
N THR A 261 2.75 2.50 38.10
CA THR A 261 2.06 3.77 37.89
C THR A 261 3.03 4.80 37.31
N THR A 262 4.22 4.94 37.92
CA THR A 262 5.27 5.84 37.42
C THR A 262 5.72 5.44 36.01
N ILE A 263 5.89 4.15 35.74
CA ILE A 263 6.26 3.67 34.40
C ILE A 263 5.21 4.08 33.37
N ILE A 264 3.93 3.86 33.61
CA ILE A 264 2.82 4.23 32.70
C ILE A 264 2.77 5.77 32.49
N GLU A 265 2.92 6.58 33.54
CA GLU A 265 2.97 8.04 33.42
C GLU A 265 4.14 8.49 32.52
N LYS A 266 5.33 7.91 32.70
CA LYS A 266 6.50 8.24 31.89
C LYS A 266 6.35 7.79 30.44
N LEU A 267 5.75 6.63 30.20
CA LEU A 267 5.44 6.19 28.85
C LEU A 267 4.43 7.13 28.18
N ASN A 268 3.36 7.53 28.88
CA ASN A 268 2.40 8.50 28.40
C ASN A 268 3.08 9.83 27.99
N ASP A 269 3.95 10.37 28.84
CA ASP A 269 4.73 11.58 28.56
C ASP A 269 5.58 11.47 27.28
N VAL A 270 6.25 10.33 27.11
CA VAL A 270 7.09 10.08 25.91
C VAL A 270 6.25 10.02 24.66
N ILE A 271 5.13 9.27 24.71
CA ILE A 271 4.26 9.10 23.54
C ILE A 271 3.63 10.42 23.12
N ILE A 272 3.09 11.21 24.06
CA ILE A 272 2.52 12.53 23.77
C ILE A 272 3.56 13.49 23.16
N LYS A 273 4.76 13.58 23.75
CA LYS A 273 5.82 14.43 23.23
C LYS A 273 6.25 14.03 21.81
N THR A 274 6.22 12.74 21.51
CA THR A 274 6.60 12.22 20.20
C THR A 274 5.51 12.45 19.15
N THR A 275 4.24 12.24 19.51
CA THR A 275 3.11 12.22 18.58
C THR A 275 2.26 13.48 18.61
N LYS A 276 2.45 14.35 19.60
CA LYS A 276 1.62 15.54 19.86
C LYS A 276 0.13 15.19 20.06
N GLY A 277 -0.16 14.00 20.58
CA GLY A 277 -1.51 13.50 20.78
C GLY A 277 -2.22 12.97 19.54
N GLU A 278 -1.52 12.85 18.38
CA GLU A 278 -2.12 12.33 17.15
C GLU A 278 -2.17 10.79 17.10
N LYS A 279 -1.44 10.13 18.00
CA LYS A 279 -1.36 8.68 18.11
C LYS A 279 -1.49 8.24 19.56
N PHE A 280 -2.07 7.08 19.75
CA PHE A 280 -2.24 6.45 21.05
C PHE A 280 -1.76 5.01 21.04
N ILE A 281 -1.60 4.47 22.24
CA ILE A 281 -1.25 3.07 22.46
C ILE A 281 -2.21 2.49 23.48
N THR A 282 -2.77 1.32 23.19
CA THR A 282 -3.37 0.47 24.20
C THR A 282 -2.32 -0.45 24.79
N MET A 283 -2.29 -0.66 26.09
CA MET A 283 -1.23 -1.44 26.73
C MET A 283 -1.73 -2.15 27.98
N PHE A 284 -1.33 -3.39 28.15
CA PHE A 284 -1.36 -4.09 29.42
C PHE A 284 0.06 -4.21 29.96
N LEU A 285 0.25 -3.82 31.22
CA LEU A 285 1.54 -3.93 31.92
C LEU A 285 1.34 -4.77 33.20
N GLY A 286 2.06 -5.87 33.33
CA GLY A 286 1.98 -6.77 34.48
C GLY A 286 3.34 -7.00 35.14
N LYS A 287 3.36 -7.09 36.46
CA LYS A 287 4.53 -7.49 37.25
C LYS A 287 4.14 -8.63 38.22
N PHE A 288 4.93 -9.67 38.24
CA PHE A 288 4.71 -10.80 39.14
C PHE A 288 5.94 -11.07 40.01
N ASN A 289 5.72 -11.18 41.30
CA ASN A 289 6.73 -11.58 42.27
C ASN A 289 6.48 -13.03 42.70
N GLN A 290 7.43 -13.91 42.37
CA GLN A 290 7.34 -15.35 42.66
C GLN A 290 7.38 -15.70 44.16
N GLN A 291 8.09 -14.91 44.97
CA GLN A 291 8.17 -15.20 46.42
C GLN A 291 6.88 -14.86 47.12
N THR A 292 6.30 -13.69 46.82
CA THR A 292 5.05 -13.22 47.44
C THR A 292 3.82 -13.74 46.72
N ARG A 293 3.98 -14.33 45.51
CA ARG A 293 2.88 -14.75 44.63
C ARG A 293 1.94 -13.63 44.23
N MET A 294 2.42 -12.41 44.28
CA MET A 294 1.63 -11.22 43.98
C MET A 294 1.78 -10.83 42.51
N LEU A 295 0.67 -10.79 41.82
CA LEU A 295 0.50 -10.13 40.53
C LEU A 295 0.05 -8.71 40.77
N THR A 296 0.78 -7.72 40.23
CA THR A 296 0.39 -6.33 40.16
C THR A 296 0.28 -5.93 38.69
N TYR A 297 -0.78 -5.22 38.31
CA TYR A 297 -0.97 -4.89 36.88
C TYR A 297 -1.70 -3.54 36.69
N ILE A 298 -1.54 -2.99 35.48
CA ILE A 298 -2.28 -1.83 34.97
C ILE A 298 -2.71 -2.15 33.54
N ASN A 299 -4.02 -2.03 33.27
CA ASN A 299 -4.55 -2.09 31.92
C ASN A 299 -4.81 -0.67 31.41
N ALA A 300 -4.06 -0.22 30.43
CA ALA A 300 -4.19 1.08 29.80
C ALA A 300 -5.02 0.98 28.51
N GLY A 301 -6.31 0.69 28.64
CA GLY A 301 -7.27 0.60 27.53
C GLY A 301 -7.05 -0.56 26.55
N HIS A 302 -6.33 -1.58 26.96
CA HIS A 302 -6.07 -2.78 26.14
C HIS A 302 -7.11 -3.87 26.40
N ASN A 303 -7.19 -4.87 25.50
CA ASN A 303 -7.99 -6.08 25.72
C ASN A 303 -7.64 -6.70 27.08
N PRO A 304 -8.62 -7.06 27.91
CA PRO A 304 -8.34 -7.60 29.23
C PRO A 304 -7.54 -8.90 29.15
N SER A 305 -6.41 -8.95 29.83
CA SER A 305 -5.69 -10.21 30.00
C SER A 305 -6.52 -11.18 30.84
N VAL A 306 -6.45 -12.48 30.51
CA VAL A 306 -7.23 -13.53 31.13
C VAL A 306 -6.35 -14.40 32.02
N VAL A 307 -6.66 -14.46 33.31
CA VAL A 307 -6.01 -15.36 34.26
C VAL A 307 -6.84 -16.62 34.43
N TYR A 308 -6.22 -17.76 34.18
CA TYR A 308 -6.73 -19.07 34.62
C TYR A 308 -6.00 -19.50 35.88
N ASN A 309 -6.73 -19.65 36.97
CA ASN A 309 -6.17 -20.13 38.25
C ASN A 309 -7.14 -21.13 38.88
N ASN A 310 -6.71 -22.36 39.11
CA ASN A 310 -7.51 -23.42 39.73
C ASN A 310 -8.93 -23.62 39.13
N GLY A 311 -9.07 -23.54 37.81
CA GLY A 311 -10.35 -23.70 37.13
C GLY A 311 -11.23 -22.45 37.07
N THR A 312 -10.81 -21.37 37.70
CA THR A 312 -11.47 -20.06 37.67
C THR A 312 -10.82 -19.16 36.61
N ILE A 313 -11.63 -18.38 35.92
CA ILE A 313 -11.20 -17.37 34.99
C ILE A 313 -11.45 -16.00 35.59
N THR A 314 -10.47 -15.12 35.50
CA THR A 314 -10.57 -13.70 35.89
C THR A 314 -9.99 -12.82 34.80
N GLU A 315 -10.75 -11.80 34.38
CA GLU A 315 -10.29 -10.78 33.46
C GLU A 315 -9.67 -9.62 34.24
N LEU A 316 -8.49 -9.17 33.79
CA LEU A 316 -7.71 -8.09 34.41
C LEU A 316 -8.04 -6.76 33.76
N LYS A 317 -9.01 -6.02 34.34
CA LYS A 317 -9.57 -4.77 33.76
C LYS A 317 -9.13 -3.49 34.44
N LEU A 318 -8.59 -3.56 35.66
CA LEU A 318 -8.21 -2.36 36.40
C LEU A 318 -7.02 -1.66 35.74
N GLY A 319 -7.06 -0.34 35.70
CA GLY A 319 -5.97 0.42 35.08
C GLY A 319 -6.32 1.86 34.80
N THR A 320 -6.04 2.31 33.62
CA THR A 320 -6.26 3.69 33.15
C THR A 320 -6.81 3.68 31.72
N THR A 321 -6.99 4.87 31.14
CA THR A 321 -7.32 5.02 29.73
C THR A 321 -6.08 4.77 28.84
N ILE A 322 -6.28 4.74 27.52
CA ILE A 322 -5.21 4.67 26.51
C ILE A 322 -4.14 5.72 26.76
N ILE A 323 -2.87 5.41 26.50
CA ILE A 323 -1.76 6.34 26.65
C ILE A 323 -1.46 7.08 25.34
N GLY A 324 -0.96 8.32 25.45
CA GLY A 324 -0.55 9.14 24.31
C GLY A 324 -1.56 10.18 23.84
N VAL A 325 -2.72 10.33 24.48
CA VAL A 325 -3.78 11.30 24.12
C VAL A 325 -3.90 12.44 25.10
N LEU A 326 -3.83 12.17 26.39
CA LEU A 326 -4.01 13.16 27.45
C LEU A 326 -2.68 13.50 28.09
N ASP A 327 -2.38 14.79 28.25
CA ASP A 327 -1.14 15.25 28.92
C ASP A 327 -0.97 14.66 30.32
N GLN A 328 -2.08 14.47 31.04
CA GLN A 328 -2.12 13.79 32.32
C GLN A 328 -3.21 12.72 32.30
N LEU A 329 -2.87 11.52 32.73
CA LEU A 329 -3.84 10.44 32.87
C LEU A 329 -4.81 10.78 34.02
N PRO A 330 -6.14 10.75 33.80
CA PRO A 330 -7.13 11.22 34.76
C PRO A 330 -7.22 10.37 36.03
N PHE A 331 -6.84 9.09 35.91
CA PHE A 331 -6.74 8.10 36.98
C PHE A 331 -5.78 7.00 36.56
N ILE A 332 -5.17 6.35 37.54
CA ILE A 332 -4.40 5.11 37.35
C ILE A 332 -4.73 4.19 38.53
N ASN A 333 -5.46 3.13 38.26
CA ASN A 333 -5.82 2.13 39.25
C ASN A 333 -4.92 0.90 39.05
N THR A 334 -4.19 0.54 40.06
CA THR A 334 -3.38 -0.66 40.06
C THR A 334 -4.23 -1.86 40.53
N GLY A 335 -4.26 -2.90 39.73
CA GLY A 335 -4.88 -4.18 40.13
C GLY A 335 -3.87 -5.07 40.83
N GLU A 336 -4.32 -5.76 41.87
CA GLU A 336 -3.51 -6.73 42.61
C GLU A 336 -4.25 -8.05 42.74
N MET A 337 -3.54 -9.17 42.55
CA MET A 337 -4.09 -10.50 42.69
C MET A 337 -3.04 -11.45 43.22
N HIS A 338 -3.39 -12.22 44.24
CA HIS A 338 -2.56 -13.33 44.73
C HIS A 338 -2.80 -14.58 43.87
N LEU A 339 -1.76 -15.09 43.21
CA LEU A 339 -1.85 -16.24 42.32
C LEU A 339 -1.33 -17.51 43.01
N HIS A 340 -2.15 -18.54 43.03
CA HIS A 340 -1.78 -19.86 43.49
C HIS A 340 -1.39 -20.74 42.32
N GLU A 341 -0.32 -21.50 42.44
CA GLU A 341 0.09 -22.47 41.41
C GLU A 341 -0.84 -23.67 41.35
N PRO A 342 -1.12 -24.20 40.17
CA PRO A 342 -0.69 -23.70 38.86
C PRO A 342 -1.61 -22.58 38.35
N PHE A 343 -1.05 -21.64 37.63
CA PHE A 343 -1.82 -20.59 36.93
C PHE A 343 -1.31 -20.36 35.51
N MET A 344 -2.15 -19.74 34.68
CA MET A 344 -1.83 -19.23 33.36
C MET A 344 -2.38 -17.83 33.18
N ILE A 345 -1.61 -16.93 32.62
CA ILE A 345 -2.01 -15.59 32.18
C ILE A 345 -1.93 -15.56 30.68
N PHE A 346 -3.03 -15.24 30.03
CA PHE A 346 -3.15 -15.12 28.59
C PHE A 346 -3.41 -13.65 28.22
N ASN A 347 -2.51 -13.09 27.42
CA ASN A 347 -2.60 -11.74 26.88
C ASN A 347 -2.71 -11.84 25.37
N TYR A 348 -3.51 -10.96 24.77
CA TYR A 348 -3.77 -10.97 23.33
C TYR A 348 -4.15 -9.59 22.83
N THR A 349 -3.88 -9.29 21.53
CA THR A 349 -4.36 -8.10 20.84
C THR A 349 -5.69 -8.36 20.13
N ASP A 350 -6.41 -7.31 19.78
CA ASP A 350 -7.75 -7.37 19.20
C ASP A 350 -7.81 -8.14 17.88
N GLY A 351 -6.71 -8.17 17.09
CA GLY A 351 -6.63 -8.99 15.88
C GLY A 351 -6.87 -10.49 16.07
N LEU A 352 -6.84 -11.00 17.32
CA LEU A 352 -7.29 -12.38 17.62
C LEU A 352 -8.81 -12.53 17.52
N ILE A 353 -9.56 -11.43 17.67
CA ILE A 353 -11.03 -11.44 17.76
C ILE A 353 -11.65 -10.71 16.58
N ASP A 354 -11.00 -9.64 16.11
CA ASP A 354 -11.53 -8.78 15.06
C ASP A 354 -11.15 -9.30 13.66
N TYR A 355 -12.18 -9.69 12.91
CA TYR A 355 -12.06 -10.20 11.54
C TYR A 355 -12.93 -9.37 10.59
N ASP A 356 -12.59 -9.39 9.29
CA ASP A 356 -13.32 -8.68 8.23
C ASP A 356 -14.76 -9.21 8.04
N GLU A 357 -15.06 -10.43 8.52
CA GLU A 357 -16.39 -10.98 8.59
C GLU A 357 -16.74 -11.33 10.04
N GLU A 358 -17.92 -10.88 10.52
CA GLU A 358 -18.41 -11.26 11.85
C GLU A 358 -18.55 -12.78 11.95
N SER A 359 -17.86 -13.37 12.92
CA SER A 359 -17.98 -14.79 13.21
C SER A 359 -18.77 -15.00 14.50
N PRO A 360 -20.01 -15.54 14.46
CA PRO A 360 -20.77 -15.81 15.66
C PRO A 360 -20.12 -16.89 16.52
N ASP A 361 -19.25 -17.70 15.96
CA ASP A 361 -18.59 -18.81 16.62
C ASP A 361 -17.28 -18.42 17.32
N TRP A 362 -16.80 -17.17 17.14
CA TRP A 362 -15.59 -16.65 17.76
C TRP A 362 -15.77 -15.22 18.24
N ASN A 363 -15.64 -15.01 19.55
CA ASN A 363 -15.74 -13.73 20.23
C ASN A 363 -15.13 -13.84 21.65
N GLU A 364 -15.10 -12.75 22.41
CA GLU A 364 -14.55 -12.71 23.77
C GLU A 364 -15.13 -13.80 24.70
N THR A 365 -16.42 -14.07 24.62
CA THR A 365 -17.06 -15.13 25.43
C THR A 365 -16.49 -16.51 25.08
N LYS A 366 -16.37 -16.80 23.80
CA LYS A 366 -15.81 -18.07 23.32
C LYS A 366 -14.31 -18.20 23.63
N LEU A 367 -13.58 -17.09 23.59
CA LEU A 367 -12.21 -17.03 24.07
C LEU A 367 -12.12 -17.43 25.54
N GLY A 368 -12.97 -16.87 26.41
CA GLY A 368 -13.01 -17.24 27.80
C GLY A 368 -13.32 -18.74 28.03
N GLU A 369 -14.29 -19.31 27.30
CA GLU A 369 -14.59 -20.74 27.32
C GLU A 369 -13.35 -21.56 26.87
N PHE A 370 -12.66 -21.14 25.82
CA PHE A 370 -11.46 -21.81 25.32
C PHE A 370 -10.34 -21.81 26.37
N VAL A 371 -10.09 -20.66 27.01
CA VAL A 371 -9.08 -20.54 28.10
C VAL A 371 -9.44 -21.46 29.26
N LYS A 372 -10.70 -21.53 29.65
CA LYS A 372 -11.17 -22.40 30.75
C LYS A 372 -10.87 -23.86 30.50
N VAL A 373 -11.09 -24.33 29.27
CA VAL A 373 -10.85 -25.73 28.88
C VAL A 373 -9.37 -26.06 28.74
N ASN A 374 -8.58 -25.11 28.25
CA ASN A 374 -7.19 -25.35 27.83
C ASN A 374 -6.13 -24.74 28.76
N GLY A 375 -6.52 -24.02 29.83
CA GLY A 375 -5.62 -23.26 30.70
C GLY A 375 -4.58 -24.07 31.49
N LYS A 376 -4.60 -25.41 31.37
CA LYS A 376 -3.57 -26.30 31.94
C LYS A 376 -2.47 -26.68 30.94
N LEU A 377 -2.62 -26.28 29.68
CA LEU A 377 -1.62 -26.54 28.66
C LEU A 377 -0.36 -25.69 28.92
N ARG A 378 0.77 -26.13 28.35
CA ARG A 378 1.96 -25.29 28.29
C ARG A 378 1.71 -24.09 27.36
N PRO A 379 2.32 -22.93 27.63
CA PRO A 379 2.10 -21.72 26.83
C PRO A 379 2.24 -21.90 25.32
N ASP A 380 3.28 -22.62 24.88
CA ASP A 380 3.51 -22.91 23.47
C ASP A 380 2.38 -23.75 22.83
N GLN A 381 1.93 -24.78 23.57
CA GLN A 381 0.82 -25.65 23.14
C GLN A 381 -0.52 -24.91 23.13
N PHE A 382 -0.73 -24.05 24.14
CA PHE A 382 -1.92 -23.22 24.21
C PHE A 382 -2.00 -22.25 23.03
N ASN A 383 -0.92 -21.50 22.76
CA ASN A 383 -0.85 -20.55 21.66
C ASN A 383 -1.09 -21.22 20.30
N ASN A 384 -0.48 -22.37 20.05
CA ASN A 384 -0.70 -23.11 18.81
C ASN A 384 -2.15 -23.59 18.70
N LYS A 385 -2.70 -24.13 19.80
CA LYS A 385 -4.08 -24.67 19.82
C LYS A 385 -5.16 -23.61 19.60
N ILE A 386 -4.97 -22.40 20.15
CA ILE A 386 -5.94 -21.30 19.94
C ILE A 386 -5.87 -20.80 18.50
N LEU A 387 -4.69 -20.64 17.92
CA LEU A 387 -4.54 -20.25 16.50
C LEU A 387 -5.13 -21.31 15.57
N ASP A 388 -4.89 -22.58 15.82
CA ASP A 388 -5.51 -23.67 15.06
C ASP A 388 -7.04 -23.70 15.20
N HIS A 389 -7.55 -23.35 16.38
CA HIS A 389 -9.00 -23.28 16.62
C HIS A 389 -9.60 -22.12 15.82
N VAL A 390 -9.05 -20.93 15.97
CA VAL A 390 -9.51 -19.72 15.25
C VAL A 390 -9.47 -19.94 13.75
N ASN A 391 -8.38 -20.45 13.20
CA ASN A 391 -8.27 -20.75 11.77
C ASN A 391 -9.29 -21.77 11.22
N ARG A 392 -9.94 -22.55 12.10
CA ARG A 392 -10.99 -23.51 11.70
C ARG A 392 -12.39 -22.92 11.78
N VAL A 393 -12.64 -21.99 12.71
CA VAL A 393 -13.99 -21.49 12.97
C VAL A 393 -14.25 -20.14 12.36
N VAL A 394 -13.20 -19.38 12.04
CA VAL A 394 -13.30 -18.07 11.43
C VAL A 394 -13.05 -18.18 9.93
N PHE A 395 -14.01 -17.72 9.13
CA PHE A 395 -13.91 -17.57 7.69
C PHE A 395 -13.61 -16.10 7.42
N GLY A 396 -12.35 -15.75 7.27
CA GLY A 396 -11.93 -14.38 7.04
C GLY A 396 -10.45 -14.19 7.34
N LYS A 397 -9.97 -12.97 7.12
CA LYS A 397 -8.61 -12.59 7.51
C LYS A 397 -8.68 -11.68 8.73
N PRO A 398 -7.71 -11.75 9.64
CA PRO A 398 -7.63 -10.78 10.71
C PRO A 398 -7.52 -9.36 10.10
N ILE A 399 -8.22 -8.42 10.71
CA ILE A 399 -8.23 -7.01 10.27
C ILE A 399 -6.93 -6.32 10.70
N ASP A 400 -6.30 -6.84 11.77
CA ASP A 400 -5.10 -6.27 12.38
C ASP A 400 -4.05 -7.34 12.71
N ASP A 401 -2.92 -6.90 13.27
CA ASP A 401 -1.87 -7.77 13.79
C ASP A 401 -2.42 -8.69 14.88
N VAL A 402 -1.96 -9.93 14.94
CA VAL A 402 -2.34 -10.88 15.99
C VAL A 402 -1.15 -11.17 16.87
N THR A 403 -1.22 -10.76 18.12
CA THR A 403 -0.18 -11.00 19.12
C THR A 403 -0.74 -11.78 20.30
N LEU A 404 -0.04 -12.84 20.68
CA LEU A 404 -0.34 -13.68 21.84
C LEU A 404 0.86 -13.72 22.76
N LEU A 405 0.66 -13.50 24.04
CA LEU A 405 1.66 -13.67 25.07
C LEU A 405 1.06 -14.47 26.24
N THR A 406 1.52 -15.71 26.40
CA THR A 406 1.05 -16.63 27.43
C THR A 406 2.15 -16.91 28.43
N ILE A 407 1.83 -16.74 29.71
CA ILE A 407 2.72 -16.97 30.85
C ILE A 407 2.09 -18.01 31.75
N SER A 408 2.81 -19.02 32.17
CA SER A 408 2.33 -19.98 33.16
C SER A 408 3.37 -20.26 34.26
N CYS A 409 2.88 -20.56 35.43
CA CYS A 409 3.68 -21.08 36.54
C CYS A 409 3.08 -22.41 36.99
N LYS A 410 3.93 -23.42 37.20
CA LYS A 410 3.53 -24.78 37.62
C LYS A 410 3.69 -24.99 39.10
#